data_7c215f67978831723ca6252721a67e72
#
_entry.id   7c215f67978831723ca6252721a67e72
#
_cell.length_a   1.000
_cell.length_b   1.000
_cell.length_c   1.000
_cell.angle_alpha   90.00
_cell.angle_beta   90.00
_cell.angle_gamma   90.00
#
_symmetry.space_group_name_H-M   'P 1'
#
loop_
_entity.id
_entity.type
_entity.pdbx_description
1 polymer ?
#
loop_
_entity_poly.entity_id
_entity_poly.type
_entity_poly.pdbx_seq_one_letter_code
_entity_poly.pdbx_strand_id
1 'polypeptide(L)'
;DGRLMALKPDVTLSIAKNTKADKNTCEKVYYLESVYRESKESHTYKEISQMGLECMGGVDDCVIAEVLALALKSLADFETDYVLKISNMDFVVGLMEELPVNADQKDIILGLIRTKNRSGLEKLCADLALPEGDTEKLMKVSGLYGEFGRVLAEAGAIADTPKMKEAVA
;
A
#
# COMPACT_ATOMS: atom_id res chain seq x y z
N ASP A 1 16.59 33.57 -6.13
CA ASP A 1 16.28 32.99 -7.44
C ASP A 1 14.78 32.89 -7.76
N GLY A 2 13.88 33.15 -6.79
CA GLY A 2 12.44 33.11 -6.99
C GLY A 2 11.85 31.71 -7.26
N ARG A 3 12.61 30.64 -7.03
CA ARG A 3 12.15 29.26 -7.19
C ARG A 3 11.45 28.79 -5.92
N LEU A 4 10.26 28.22 -6.10
CA LEU A 4 9.56 27.55 -5.02
C LEU A 4 10.28 26.24 -4.71
N MET A 5 10.64 26.03 -3.45
CA MET A 5 11.28 24.81 -2.96
C MET A 5 10.40 24.17 -1.89
N ALA A 6 10.37 22.87 -1.82
CA ALA A 6 9.64 22.10 -0.80
C ALA A 6 10.58 21.11 -0.12
N LEU A 7 10.33 20.84 1.15
CA LEU A 7 10.99 19.74 1.85
C LEU A 7 10.56 18.40 1.24
N LYS A 8 11.51 17.51 1.06
CA LYS A 8 11.28 16.18 0.45
C LYS A 8 10.56 15.26 1.45
N PRO A 9 9.28 14.87 1.21
CA PRO A 9 8.53 14.04 2.15
C PRO A 9 8.83 12.54 2.01
N ASP A 10 9.29 12.09 0.82
CA ASP A 10 9.75 10.74 0.52
C ASP A 10 10.71 10.73 -0.68
N VAL A 11 11.31 9.58 -0.97
CA VAL A 11 12.27 9.40 -2.07
C VAL A 11 11.63 8.74 -3.28
N THR A 12 10.61 7.89 -3.08
CA THR A 12 9.96 7.10 -4.12
C THR A 12 9.45 7.95 -5.28
N LEU A 13 8.74 9.06 -4.98
CA LEU A 13 8.24 9.98 -6.02
C LEU A 13 9.37 10.60 -6.86
N SER A 14 10.52 10.89 -6.22
CA SER A 14 11.68 11.43 -6.93
C SER A 14 12.29 10.39 -7.85
N ILE A 15 12.40 9.14 -7.41
CA ILE A 15 12.91 8.02 -8.22
C ILE A 15 11.92 7.76 -9.36
N ALA A 16 10.63 7.61 -9.08
CA ALA A 16 9.58 7.36 -10.07
C ALA A 16 9.53 8.42 -11.18
N LYS A 17 9.78 9.69 -10.84
CA LYS A 17 9.82 10.78 -11.82
C LYS A 17 11.02 10.69 -12.75
N ASN A 18 12.12 10.10 -12.31
CA ASN A 18 13.39 10.06 -13.05
C ASN A 18 13.69 8.70 -13.66
N THR A 19 12.95 7.65 -13.31
CA THR A 19 13.11 6.31 -13.91
C THR A 19 12.84 6.35 -15.41
N LYS A 20 13.59 5.52 -16.14
CA LYS A 20 13.39 5.24 -17.57
C LYS A 20 12.88 3.80 -17.78
N ALA A 21 12.63 3.07 -16.70
CA ALA A 21 12.11 1.73 -16.78
C ALA A 21 10.71 1.71 -17.40
N ASP A 22 10.42 0.67 -18.15
CA ASP A 22 9.14 0.39 -18.77
C ASP A 22 8.70 -1.06 -18.44
N LYS A 23 7.63 -1.53 -19.02
CA LYS A 23 7.14 -2.90 -18.79
C LYS A 23 8.09 -4.02 -19.22
N ASN A 24 9.14 -3.74 -20.00
CA ASN A 24 10.12 -4.70 -20.50
C ASN A 24 11.46 -4.60 -19.78
N THR A 25 11.65 -3.56 -18.97
CA THR A 25 12.90 -3.29 -18.25
C THR A 25 12.60 -3.06 -16.79
N CYS A 26 13.41 -3.61 -15.88
CA CYS A 26 13.28 -3.40 -14.44
C CYS A 26 14.48 -2.59 -13.94
N GLU A 27 14.21 -1.41 -13.40
CA GLU A 27 15.21 -0.60 -12.71
C GLU A 27 15.14 -0.89 -11.21
N LYS A 28 16.27 -1.26 -10.62
CA LYS A 28 16.41 -1.58 -9.19
C LYS A 28 17.30 -0.54 -8.55
N VAL A 29 16.79 0.16 -7.56
CA VAL A 29 17.48 1.25 -6.88
C VAL A 29 17.42 1.04 -5.38
N TYR A 30 18.53 1.30 -4.70
CA TYR A 30 18.53 1.44 -3.24
C TYR A 30 18.96 2.87 -2.87
N TYR A 31 18.49 3.34 -1.73
CA TYR A 31 18.82 4.67 -1.24
C TYR A 31 18.93 4.71 0.28
N LEU A 32 19.74 5.64 0.74
CA LEU A 32 19.79 6.11 2.13
C LEU A 32 19.73 7.62 2.10
N GLU A 33 18.60 8.20 2.51
CA GLU A 33 18.30 9.62 2.31
C GLU A 33 17.54 10.20 3.50
N SER A 34 17.70 11.51 3.70
CA SER A 34 16.86 12.26 4.65
C SER A 34 15.55 12.68 3.99
N VAL A 35 14.46 12.43 4.70
CA VAL A 35 13.11 12.90 4.36
C VAL A 35 12.54 13.72 5.50
N TYR A 36 11.60 14.60 5.19
CA TYR A 36 11.02 15.54 6.15
C TYR A 36 9.52 15.28 6.27
N ARG A 37 9.06 14.98 7.47
CA ARG A 37 7.65 14.73 7.74
C ARG A 37 7.13 15.60 8.85
N GLU A 38 5.94 16.14 8.66
CA GLU A 38 5.26 16.91 9.69
C GLU A 38 4.91 16.02 10.88
N SER A 39 5.28 16.47 12.07
CA SER A 39 4.85 15.87 13.33
C SER A 39 3.44 16.34 13.65
N LYS A 40 2.49 15.41 13.79
CA LYS A 40 1.11 15.72 14.15
C LYS A 40 0.96 16.42 15.51
N GLU A 41 1.91 16.22 16.42
CA GLU A 41 1.87 16.77 17.78
C GLU A 41 2.43 18.18 17.86
N SER A 42 3.50 18.48 17.10
CA SER A 42 4.23 19.75 17.22
C SER A 42 4.07 20.67 16.02
N HIS A 43 3.40 20.22 14.96
CA HIS A 43 3.31 20.93 13.67
C HIS A 43 4.67 21.40 13.12
N THR A 44 5.74 20.69 13.50
CA THR A 44 7.08 20.94 13.01
C THR A 44 7.53 19.82 12.09
N TYR A 45 8.43 20.13 11.17
CA TYR A 45 9.02 19.11 10.32
C TYR A 45 10.16 18.39 11.05
N LYS A 46 10.10 17.07 11.07
CA LYS A 46 11.17 16.20 11.57
C LYS A 46 11.94 15.64 10.40
N GLU A 47 13.26 15.71 10.48
CA GLU A 47 14.14 14.99 9.57
C GLU A 47 14.24 13.54 10.02
N ILE A 48 14.06 12.62 9.06
CA ILE A 48 14.08 11.18 9.30
C ILE A 48 15.02 10.57 8.25
N SER A 49 16.01 9.81 8.69
CA SER A 49 16.81 8.97 7.78
C SER A 49 15.98 7.80 7.33
N GLN A 50 15.85 7.65 6.02
CA GLN A 50 15.09 6.58 5.39
C GLN A 50 16.00 5.77 4.46
N MET A 51 16.04 4.46 4.67
CA MET A 51 16.64 3.50 3.75
C MET A 51 15.53 2.79 2.99
N GLY A 52 15.71 2.57 1.71
CA GLY A 52 14.72 1.90 0.89
C GLY A 52 15.28 1.20 -0.33
N LEU A 53 14.47 0.30 -0.86
CA LEU A 53 14.65 -0.41 -2.12
C LEU A 53 13.45 -0.09 -2.99
N GLU A 54 13.70 0.25 -4.24
CA GLU A 54 12.66 0.52 -5.24
C GLU A 54 12.92 -0.33 -6.48
N CYS A 55 11.90 -1.01 -6.96
CA CYS A 55 11.93 -1.70 -8.25
C CYS A 55 10.80 -1.14 -9.12
N MET A 56 11.14 -0.69 -10.31
CA MET A 56 10.21 -0.01 -11.21
C MET A 56 10.30 -0.60 -12.62
N GLY A 57 9.17 -0.64 -13.31
CA GLY A 57 9.06 -1.17 -14.68
C GLY A 57 8.45 -2.56 -14.72
N GLY A 58 9.08 -3.49 -15.43
CA GLY A 58 8.67 -4.89 -15.55
C GLY A 58 8.94 -5.66 -14.26
N VAL A 59 8.07 -5.50 -13.28
CA VAL A 59 8.14 -6.20 -11.99
C VAL A 59 7.39 -7.51 -12.09
N ASP A 60 8.08 -8.63 -11.88
CA ASP A 60 7.54 -9.99 -11.84
C ASP A 60 7.66 -10.58 -10.41
N ASP A 61 7.17 -11.79 -10.22
CA ASP A 61 7.20 -12.48 -8.92
C ASP A 61 8.64 -12.69 -8.41
N CYS A 62 9.60 -12.88 -9.31
CA CYS A 62 11.01 -13.02 -8.94
C CYS A 62 11.56 -11.72 -8.36
N VAL A 63 11.20 -10.57 -8.96
CA VAL A 63 11.60 -9.26 -8.45
C VAL A 63 10.94 -8.97 -7.11
N ILE A 64 9.67 -9.31 -6.95
CA ILE A 64 8.96 -9.17 -5.66
C ILE A 64 9.63 -10.01 -4.58
N ALA A 65 9.91 -11.28 -4.86
CA ALA A 65 10.59 -12.18 -3.93
C ALA A 65 12.00 -11.66 -3.56
N GLU A 66 12.75 -11.12 -4.53
CA GLU A 66 14.07 -10.54 -4.30
C GLU A 66 13.99 -9.33 -3.36
N VAL A 67 13.04 -8.41 -3.58
CA VAL A 67 12.86 -7.23 -2.71
C VAL A 67 12.52 -7.65 -1.29
N LEU A 68 11.61 -8.61 -1.12
CA LEU A 68 11.23 -9.14 0.20
C LEU A 68 12.43 -9.81 0.88
N ALA A 69 13.21 -10.62 0.14
CA ALA A 69 14.40 -11.26 0.67
C ALA A 69 15.47 -10.25 1.10
N LEU A 70 15.69 -9.19 0.31
CA LEU A 70 16.62 -8.12 0.65
C LEU A 70 16.18 -7.33 1.87
N ALA A 71 14.87 -7.02 1.98
CA ALA A 71 14.31 -6.36 3.15
C ALA A 71 14.51 -7.20 4.42
N LEU A 72 14.22 -8.52 4.36
CA LEU A 72 14.43 -9.44 5.47
C LEU A 72 15.90 -9.54 5.87
N LYS A 73 16.81 -9.64 4.90
CA LYS A 73 18.25 -9.67 5.16
C LYS A 73 18.74 -8.39 5.83
N SER A 74 18.26 -7.22 5.35
CA SER A 74 18.64 -5.94 5.94
C SER A 74 18.13 -5.79 7.37
N LEU A 75 16.94 -6.34 7.69
CA LEU A 75 16.39 -6.33 9.04
C LEU A 75 17.05 -7.34 9.98
N ALA A 76 17.57 -8.46 9.44
CA ALA A 76 18.24 -9.48 10.24
C ALA A 76 19.55 -9.01 10.89
N ASP A 77 20.16 -7.94 10.36
CA ASP A 77 21.36 -7.33 10.94
C ASP A 77 21.09 -6.52 12.22
N PHE A 78 19.81 -6.29 12.52
CA PHE A 78 19.41 -5.62 13.77
C PHE A 78 19.11 -6.66 14.85
N GLU A 79 19.66 -6.45 16.05
CA GLU A 79 19.45 -7.32 17.22
C GLU A 79 18.09 -7.14 17.90
N THR A 80 17.06 -6.75 17.16
CA THR A 80 15.71 -6.47 17.68
C THR A 80 14.66 -7.23 16.87
N ASP A 81 13.57 -7.58 17.53
CA ASP A 81 12.40 -8.13 16.84
C ASP A 81 11.83 -7.13 15.83
N TYR A 82 11.50 -7.61 14.65
CA TYR A 82 10.91 -6.80 13.60
C TYR A 82 9.66 -7.47 13.02
N VAL A 83 8.80 -6.66 12.41
CA VAL A 83 7.64 -7.11 11.67
C VAL A 83 7.70 -6.56 10.26
N LEU A 84 7.83 -7.45 9.26
CA LEU A 84 7.67 -7.08 7.86
C LEU A 84 6.17 -7.00 7.52
N LYS A 85 5.71 -5.82 7.14
CA LYS A 85 4.32 -5.61 6.71
C LYS A 85 4.27 -5.62 5.19
N ILE A 86 3.43 -6.48 4.65
CA ILE A 86 3.21 -6.62 3.21
C ILE A 86 1.77 -6.19 2.90
N SER A 87 1.59 -5.46 1.79
CA SER A 87 0.28 -5.13 1.25
C SER A 87 0.32 -5.19 -0.27
N ASN A 88 -0.74 -5.75 -0.86
CA ASN A 88 -0.91 -5.76 -2.31
C ASN A 88 -2.08 -4.84 -2.69
N MET A 89 -1.77 -3.78 -3.45
CA MET A 89 -2.79 -2.81 -3.87
C MET A 89 -3.72 -3.35 -4.95
N ASP A 90 -3.28 -4.32 -5.78
CA ASP A 90 -4.13 -4.88 -6.82
C ASP A 90 -5.33 -5.64 -6.24
N PHE A 91 -5.19 -6.23 -5.05
CA PHE A 91 -6.31 -6.80 -4.32
C PHE A 91 -7.39 -5.76 -4.00
N VAL A 92 -6.98 -4.60 -3.48
CA VAL A 92 -7.89 -3.52 -3.12
C VAL A 92 -8.47 -2.84 -4.36
N VAL A 93 -7.65 -2.63 -5.40
CA VAL A 93 -8.10 -2.07 -6.68
C VAL A 93 -9.12 -3.00 -7.34
N GLY A 94 -8.87 -4.31 -7.37
CA GLY A 94 -9.80 -5.30 -7.90
C GLY A 94 -11.16 -5.28 -7.20
N LEU A 95 -11.19 -5.09 -5.87
CA LEU A 95 -12.42 -4.89 -5.13
C LEU A 95 -13.13 -3.58 -5.53
N MET A 96 -12.37 -2.47 -5.63
CA MET A 96 -12.93 -1.16 -5.94
C MET A 96 -13.48 -1.06 -7.37
N GLU A 97 -12.96 -1.83 -8.33
CA GLU A 97 -13.42 -1.82 -9.71
C GLU A 97 -14.88 -2.30 -9.85
N GLU A 98 -15.33 -3.22 -9.01
CA GLU A 98 -16.68 -3.77 -9.06
C GLU A 98 -17.72 -2.99 -8.26
N LEU A 99 -17.29 -2.10 -7.36
CA LEU A 99 -18.23 -1.34 -6.55
C LEU A 99 -19.00 -0.30 -7.39
N PRO A 100 -20.32 -0.20 -7.25
CA PRO A 100 -21.16 0.75 -7.97
C PRO A 100 -21.05 2.16 -7.36
N VAL A 101 -19.83 2.69 -7.27
CA VAL A 101 -19.52 3.96 -6.63
C VAL A 101 -18.61 4.81 -7.52
N ASN A 102 -18.68 6.14 -7.38
CA ASN A 102 -17.84 7.07 -8.12
C ASN A 102 -16.40 7.18 -7.51
N ALA A 103 -15.52 7.93 -8.19
CA ALA A 103 -14.13 8.08 -7.77
C ALA A 103 -13.98 8.69 -6.36
N ASP A 104 -14.72 9.74 -6.05
CA ASP A 104 -14.65 10.41 -4.74
C ASP A 104 -15.10 9.47 -3.62
N GLN A 105 -16.13 8.66 -3.87
CA GLN A 105 -16.61 7.65 -2.92
C GLN A 105 -15.59 6.53 -2.71
N LYS A 106 -14.89 6.10 -3.78
CA LYS A 106 -13.79 5.13 -3.67
C LYS A 106 -12.67 5.66 -2.77
N ASP A 107 -12.29 6.91 -2.92
CA ASP A 107 -11.26 7.53 -2.09
C ASP A 107 -11.66 7.60 -0.62
N ILE A 108 -12.93 7.89 -0.33
CA ILE A 108 -13.45 7.88 1.04
C ILE A 108 -13.42 6.46 1.62
N ILE A 109 -13.87 5.44 0.87
CA ILE A 109 -13.84 4.04 1.27
C ILE A 109 -12.40 3.62 1.58
N LEU A 110 -11.45 3.91 0.68
CA LEU A 110 -10.02 3.61 0.88
C LEU A 110 -9.47 4.30 2.13
N GLY A 111 -9.86 5.54 2.38
CA GLY A 111 -9.51 6.27 3.59
C GLY A 111 -10.00 5.60 4.86
N LEU A 112 -11.24 5.13 4.87
CA LEU A 112 -11.84 4.42 6.01
C LEU A 112 -11.19 3.05 6.25
N ILE A 113 -10.88 2.29 5.18
CA ILE A 113 -10.14 1.02 5.27
C ILE A 113 -8.74 1.27 5.86
N ARG A 114 -8.02 2.25 5.33
CA ARG A 114 -6.67 2.60 5.79
C ARG A 114 -6.62 3.00 7.25
N THR A 115 -7.62 3.73 7.73
CA THR A 115 -7.73 4.16 9.13
C THR A 115 -8.38 3.13 10.03
N LYS A 116 -8.77 1.97 9.48
CA LYS A 116 -9.52 0.90 10.17
C LYS A 116 -10.81 1.42 10.85
N ASN A 117 -11.44 2.42 10.25
CA ASN A 117 -12.68 2.99 10.74
C ASN A 117 -13.88 2.17 10.26
N ARG A 118 -14.11 1.02 10.93
CA ARG A 118 -15.15 0.06 10.58
C ARG A 118 -16.55 0.68 10.68
N SER A 119 -16.84 1.44 11.73
CA SER A 119 -18.16 2.06 11.92
C SER A 119 -18.45 3.13 10.88
N GLY A 120 -17.43 3.92 10.51
CA GLY A 120 -17.55 4.88 9.40
C GLY A 120 -17.78 4.21 8.06
N LEU A 121 -17.12 3.07 7.82
CA LEU A 121 -17.30 2.29 6.59
C LEU A 121 -18.72 1.70 6.50
N GLU A 122 -19.22 1.10 7.58
CA GLU A 122 -20.57 0.54 7.66
C GLU A 122 -21.64 1.62 7.40
N LYS A 123 -21.49 2.78 8.04
CA LYS A 123 -22.37 3.92 7.81
C LYS A 123 -22.33 4.39 6.35
N LEU A 124 -21.16 4.53 5.77
CA LEU A 124 -21.02 4.94 4.38
C LEU A 124 -21.65 3.94 3.41
N CYS A 125 -21.49 2.64 3.63
CA CYS A 125 -22.15 1.61 2.83
C CYS A 125 -23.68 1.72 2.89
N ALA A 126 -24.25 2.01 4.07
CA ALA A 126 -25.67 2.23 4.25
C ALA A 126 -26.14 3.53 3.55
N ASP A 127 -25.41 4.63 3.71
CA ASP A 127 -25.72 5.92 3.08
C ASP A 127 -25.69 5.84 1.54
N LEU A 128 -24.81 5.00 0.99
CA LEU A 128 -24.70 4.73 -0.45
C LEU A 128 -25.66 3.64 -0.95
N ALA A 129 -26.40 3.00 -0.05
CA ALA A 129 -27.28 1.87 -0.35
C ALA A 129 -26.56 0.76 -1.14
N LEU A 130 -25.33 0.44 -0.76
CA LEU A 130 -24.56 -0.63 -1.42
C LEU A 130 -25.24 -1.99 -1.24
N PRO A 131 -25.13 -2.90 -2.22
CA PRO A 131 -25.57 -4.28 -2.09
C PRO A 131 -24.98 -4.93 -0.83
N GLU A 132 -25.77 -5.79 -0.17
CA GLU A 132 -25.34 -6.48 1.05
C GLU A 132 -24.03 -7.26 0.86
N GLY A 133 -23.87 -7.93 -0.28
CA GLY A 133 -22.65 -8.66 -0.62
C GLY A 133 -21.41 -7.77 -0.73
N ASP A 134 -21.53 -6.57 -1.30
CA ASP A 134 -20.44 -5.61 -1.41
C ASP A 134 -20.08 -5.03 -0.05
N THR A 135 -21.10 -4.72 0.75
CA THR A 135 -20.91 -4.27 2.14
C THR A 135 -20.18 -5.34 2.96
N GLU A 136 -20.59 -6.59 2.86
CA GLU A 136 -19.96 -7.71 3.58
C GLU A 136 -18.47 -7.88 3.16
N LYS A 137 -18.18 -7.81 1.86
CA LYS A 137 -16.80 -7.85 1.33
C LYS A 137 -15.95 -6.71 1.87
N LEU A 138 -16.43 -5.48 1.81
CA LEU A 138 -15.74 -4.31 2.33
C LEU A 138 -15.44 -4.44 3.83
N MET A 139 -16.41 -4.95 4.60
CA MET A 139 -16.24 -5.17 6.03
C MET A 139 -15.21 -6.28 6.33
N LYS A 140 -15.17 -7.36 5.53
CA LYS A 140 -14.15 -8.41 5.63
C LYS A 140 -12.76 -7.86 5.28
N VAL A 141 -12.64 -7.15 4.16
CA VAL A 141 -11.35 -6.57 3.72
C VAL A 141 -10.82 -5.55 4.73
N SER A 142 -11.66 -4.72 5.31
CA SER A 142 -11.25 -3.77 6.35
C SER A 142 -10.69 -4.43 7.61
N GLY A 143 -11.04 -5.70 7.84
CA GLY A 143 -10.58 -6.53 8.95
C GLY A 143 -9.34 -7.38 8.65
N LEU A 144 -8.88 -7.44 7.40
CA LEU A 144 -7.71 -8.23 7.01
C LEU A 144 -6.45 -7.66 7.65
N TYR A 145 -6.02 -8.28 8.73
CA TYR A 145 -4.80 -7.92 9.45
C TYR A 145 -4.37 -9.06 10.38
N GLY A 146 -3.10 -9.37 10.39
CA GLY A 146 -2.54 -10.36 11.30
C GLY A 146 -1.43 -11.20 10.67
N GLU A 147 -1.31 -12.43 11.10
CA GLU A 147 -0.32 -13.38 10.62
C GLU A 147 -0.56 -13.66 9.11
N PHE A 148 0.55 -13.74 8.37
CA PHE A 148 0.53 -13.75 6.90
C PHE A 148 -0.31 -14.89 6.32
N GLY A 149 -0.07 -16.14 6.76
CA GLY A 149 -0.76 -17.30 6.19
C GLY A 149 -2.27 -17.27 6.43
N ARG A 150 -2.69 -16.82 7.63
CA ARG A 150 -4.11 -16.65 7.96
C ARG A 150 -4.76 -15.57 7.10
N VAL A 151 -4.13 -14.39 7.01
CA VAL A 151 -4.66 -13.27 6.24
C VAL A 151 -4.72 -13.61 4.75
N LEU A 152 -3.72 -14.32 4.21
CA LEU A 152 -3.70 -14.76 2.83
C LEU A 152 -4.86 -15.73 2.54
N ALA A 153 -5.13 -16.69 3.43
CA ALA A 153 -6.27 -17.60 3.30
C ALA A 153 -7.61 -16.87 3.35
N GLU A 154 -7.78 -15.92 4.28
CA GLU A 154 -8.98 -15.08 4.39
C GLU A 154 -9.17 -14.21 3.14
N ALA A 155 -8.09 -13.60 2.62
CA ALA A 155 -8.12 -12.82 1.38
C ALA A 155 -8.49 -13.71 0.18
N GLY A 156 -7.92 -14.91 0.07
CA GLY A 156 -8.26 -15.87 -0.97
C GLY A 156 -9.74 -16.28 -0.97
N ALA A 157 -10.34 -16.40 0.21
CA ALA A 157 -11.78 -16.71 0.35
C ALA A 157 -12.71 -15.54 -0.04
N ILE A 158 -12.20 -14.31 -0.04
CA ILE A 158 -12.94 -13.10 -0.45
C ILE A 158 -12.73 -12.81 -1.95
N ALA A 159 -11.58 -13.24 -2.52
CA ALA A 159 -11.15 -12.91 -3.86
C ALA A 159 -12.09 -13.54 -4.91
N ASP A 160 -12.90 -12.73 -5.57
CA ASP A 160 -13.84 -13.14 -6.61
C ASP A 160 -13.50 -12.58 -7.98
N THR A 161 -12.86 -11.40 -8.05
CA THR A 161 -12.41 -10.83 -9.32
C THR A 161 -11.10 -11.49 -9.82
N PRO A 162 -10.83 -11.48 -11.14
CA PRO A 162 -9.56 -11.96 -11.66
C PRO A 162 -8.35 -11.28 -11.02
N LYS A 163 -8.42 -9.96 -10.85
CA LYS A 163 -7.35 -9.15 -10.27
C LYS A 163 -7.10 -9.47 -8.78
N MET A 164 -8.18 -9.68 -8.00
CA MET A 164 -8.04 -10.10 -6.62
C MET A 164 -7.44 -11.50 -6.50
N LYS A 165 -7.84 -12.44 -7.38
CA LYS A 165 -7.30 -13.80 -7.41
C LYS A 165 -5.81 -13.81 -7.77
N GLU A 166 -5.40 -13.02 -8.75
CA GLU A 166 -3.99 -12.85 -9.10
C GLU A 166 -3.17 -12.24 -7.97
N ALA A 167 -3.75 -11.28 -7.24
CA ALA A 167 -3.09 -10.62 -6.11
C ALA A 167 -2.84 -11.53 -4.88
N VAL A 168 -3.52 -12.68 -4.77
CA VAL A 168 -3.37 -13.64 -3.66
C VAL A 168 -2.73 -14.96 -4.08
N ALA A 169 -2.48 -15.15 -5.38
CA ALA A 169 -1.81 -16.34 -5.93
C ALA A 169 -0.30 -16.29 -5.68
#